data_a7f760ff08c0debb8ecfe379cd22df78
#
_entry.id   a7f760ff08c0debb8ecfe379cd22df78
#
_cell.length_a   1.000
_cell.length_b   1.000
_cell.length_c   1.000
_cell.angle_alpha   90.00
_cell.angle_beta   90.00
_cell.angle_gamma   90.00
#
_symmetry.space_group_name_H-M   'P 1'
#
loop_
_entity.id
_entity.type
_entity.pdbx_description
1 polymer ?
#
loop_
_entity_poly.entity_id
_entity_poly.type
_entity_poly.pdbx_seq_one_letter_code
_entity_poly.pdbx_strand_id
1 'polypeptide(L)'
;MSFKKSQGVDLSLSSTEQQTKINEVRKLIGPALNKFPTMCSDASILRFLRARNWHTKRSAKMLKEALIWRLENKPNMIRWDDIAKQAEPGKVYKANYFDKYGRTVLVMKPGIPNPYSVEMQMRYLIYCMENSILDLKSGQEQMVWLIDFEGWNMSSISVKVTRETARLLQDCYPERLGLAILYNPPKVFESFWILVKPFLEKRTYKKVKFVYPNDVDTQKVMEDLFDMEKLESCFGGKWTHDFDYVTYSNRMREGDKMMTDFVISGAPLPSDQFQLSTDETTSNFKTSQDTSENHPNIDDIKQTD
;
A
#
# COMPACT_ATOMS: atom_id res chain seq x y z
N MET A 1 4.76 -19.64 26.52
CA MET A 1 5.94 -19.76 25.62
C MET A 1 6.14 -18.46 24.91
N SER A 2 7.28 -17.83 25.13
CA SER A 2 7.61 -16.51 24.60
C SER A 2 7.71 -16.58 23.09
N PHE A 3 6.83 -15.86 22.34
CA PHE A 3 6.99 -15.68 20.90
C PHE A 3 8.27 -14.89 20.64
N LYS A 4 9.34 -15.61 20.32
CA LYS A 4 10.53 -14.99 19.73
C LYS A 4 10.09 -14.28 18.45
N LYS A 5 10.24 -12.94 18.43
CA LYS A 5 10.32 -12.14 17.21
C LYS A 5 11.17 -12.87 16.17
N SER A 6 10.56 -13.57 15.22
CA SER A 6 11.22 -13.91 13.98
C SER A 6 11.14 -12.69 13.06
N GLN A 7 11.74 -11.57 13.47
CA GLN A 7 12.34 -10.68 12.52
C GLN A 7 13.37 -11.54 11.80
N GLY A 8 13.05 -11.97 10.56
CA GLY A 8 14.09 -12.41 9.67
C GLY A 8 15.17 -11.35 9.75
N VAL A 9 16.36 -11.76 10.13
CA VAL A 9 17.56 -10.94 10.11
C VAL A 9 17.73 -10.50 8.65
N ASP A 10 17.06 -9.42 8.27
CA ASP A 10 17.60 -8.48 7.32
C ASP A 10 18.84 -7.99 8.06
N LEU A 11 20.03 -8.40 7.63
CA LEU A 11 21.27 -7.77 8.04
C LEU A 11 21.09 -6.30 7.66
N SER A 12 20.51 -5.52 8.60
CA SER A 12 20.19 -4.14 8.36
C SER A 12 21.51 -3.44 8.17
N LEU A 13 21.74 -2.99 6.95
CA LEU A 13 22.84 -2.08 6.65
C LEU A 13 22.82 -0.96 7.71
N SER A 14 23.99 -0.52 8.13
CA SER A 14 24.11 0.66 8.99
C SER A 14 23.38 1.85 8.35
N SER A 15 22.99 2.84 9.15
CA SER A 15 22.35 4.05 8.64
C SER A 15 23.20 4.76 7.57
N THR A 16 24.51 4.74 7.74
CA THR A 16 25.47 5.32 6.77
C THR A 16 25.48 4.53 5.45
N GLU A 17 25.45 3.19 5.48
CA GLU A 17 25.38 2.37 4.29
C GLU A 17 24.03 2.53 3.56
N GLN A 18 22.94 2.64 4.32
CA GLN A 18 21.61 2.94 3.75
C GLN A 18 21.63 4.28 3.02
N GLN A 19 22.16 5.33 3.65
CA GLN A 19 22.27 6.66 3.05
C GLN A 19 23.15 6.68 1.81
N THR A 20 24.25 5.93 1.81
CA THR A 20 25.10 5.78 0.62
C THR A 20 24.32 5.19 -0.54
N LYS A 21 23.54 4.12 -0.29
CA LYS A 21 22.72 3.49 -1.34
C LYS A 21 21.57 4.38 -1.81
N ILE A 22 20.96 5.16 -0.92
CA ILE A 22 19.95 6.17 -1.30
C ILE A 22 20.58 7.19 -2.27
N ASN A 23 21.75 7.71 -1.95
CA ASN A 23 22.44 8.68 -2.77
C ASN A 23 22.85 8.09 -4.15
N GLU A 24 23.25 6.82 -4.20
CA GLU A 24 23.51 6.12 -5.47
C GLU A 24 22.24 6.02 -6.32
N VAL A 25 21.10 5.64 -5.72
CA VAL A 25 19.81 5.58 -6.44
C VAL A 25 19.42 6.96 -6.93
N ARG A 26 19.55 8.01 -6.11
CA ARG A 26 19.29 9.39 -6.54
C ARG A 26 20.12 9.80 -7.76
N LYS A 27 21.40 9.49 -7.73
CA LYS A 27 22.30 9.76 -8.88
C LYS A 27 21.83 9.04 -10.14
N LEU A 28 21.35 7.78 -10.01
CA LEU A 28 20.84 6.97 -11.13
C LEU A 28 19.49 7.47 -11.66
N ILE A 29 18.63 8.03 -10.80
CA ILE A 29 17.34 8.63 -11.20
C ILE A 29 17.56 9.95 -11.95
N GLY A 30 18.52 10.76 -11.51
CA GLY A 30 18.87 12.02 -12.17
C GLY A 30 17.76 13.09 -12.04
N PRO A 31 17.52 13.90 -13.12
CA PRO A 31 16.60 15.06 -13.07
C PRO A 31 15.14 14.73 -12.68
N ALA A 32 14.70 13.48 -12.83
CA ALA A 32 13.34 13.06 -12.44
C ALA A 32 13.08 13.24 -10.93
N LEU A 33 14.12 13.32 -10.10
CA LEU A 33 14.01 13.61 -8.66
C LEU A 33 13.24 14.90 -8.36
N ASN A 34 13.52 15.95 -9.14
CA ASN A 34 12.93 17.26 -8.92
C ASN A 34 11.44 17.30 -9.32
N LYS A 35 11.04 16.43 -10.25
CA LYS A 35 9.64 16.32 -10.72
C LYS A 35 8.76 15.53 -9.77
N PHE A 36 9.36 14.67 -8.93
CA PHE A 36 8.64 13.76 -8.04
C PHE A 36 9.22 13.74 -6.61
N PRO A 37 9.26 14.87 -5.90
CA PRO A 37 9.97 14.97 -4.61
C PRO A 37 9.46 13.97 -3.57
N THR A 38 8.14 13.79 -3.47
CA THR A 38 7.53 12.85 -2.53
C THR A 38 7.88 11.39 -2.85
N MET A 39 7.86 11.01 -4.14
CA MET A 39 8.20 9.64 -4.56
C MET A 39 9.71 9.35 -4.50
N CYS A 40 10.52 10.38 -4.44
CA CYS A 40 11.98 10.31 -4.36
C CYS A 40 12.52 10.72 -2.97
N SER A 41 11.66 10.75 -1.94
CA SER A 41 12.07 10.89 -0.54
C SER A 41 12.99 9.73 -0.13
N ASP A 42 13.79 9.91 0.92
CA ASP A 42 14.65 8.85 1.46
C ASP A 42 13.85 7.62 1.84
N ALA A 43 12.72 7.81 2.54
CA ALA A 43 11.83 6.72 2.92
C ALA A 43 11.28 5.99 1.69
N SER A 44 10.90 6.72 0.64
CA SER A 44 10.45 6.10 -0.61
C SER A 44 11.56 5.27 -1.27
N ILE A 45 12.74 5.84 -1.46
CA ILE A 45 13.89 5.14 -2.05
C ILE A 45 14.26 3.90 -1.25
N LEU A 46 14.19 3.97 0.09
CA LEU A 46 14.42 2.82 0.97
C LEU A 46 13.44 1.67 0.69
N ARG A 47 12.17 1.94 0.43
CA ARG A 47 11.19 0.90 0.06
C ARG A 47 11.60 0.17 -1.22
N PHE A 48 12.06 0.89 -2.24
CA PHE A 48 12.56 0.30 -3.49
C PHE A 48 13.87 -0.47 -3.28
N LEU A 49 14.78 0.04 -2.44
CA LEU A 49 16.01 -0.66 -2.08
C LEU A 49 15.72 -1.98 -1.35
N ARG A 50 14.84 -1.98 -0.37
CA ARG A 50 14.40 -3.19 0.35
C ARG A 50 13.75 -4.19 -0.61
N ALA A 51 12.87 -3.73 -1.51
CA ALA A 51 12.20 -4.58 -2.49
C ALA A 51 13.18 -5.26 -3.48
N ARG A 52 14.32 -4.67 -3.73
CA ARG A 52 15.35 -5.20 -4.64
C ARG A 52 16.63 -5.63 -3.92
N ASN A 53 16.53 -6.05 -2.63
CA ASN A 53 17.63 -6.57 -1.81
C ASN A 53 18.87 -5.65 -1.84
N TRP A 54 18.65 -4.33 -1.74
CA TRP A 54 19.67 -3.30 -1.68
C TRP A 54 20.54 -3.16 -2.96
N HIS A 55 20.05 -3.69 -4.10
CA HIS A 55 20.71 -3.51 -5.40
C HIS A 55 20.34 -2.17 -6.03
N THR A 56 21.19 -1.18 -5.93
CA THR A 56 20.94 0.22 -6.33
C THR A 56 20.47 0.37 -7.77
N LYS A 57 21.13 -0.29 -8.76
CA LYS A 57 20.72 -0.26 -10.16
C LYS A 57 19.32 -0.84 -10.39
N ARG A 58 18.99 -1.99 -9.76
CA ARG A 58 17.67 -2.63 -9.88
C ARG A 58 16.59 -1.78 -9.19
N SER A 59 16.92 -1.16 -8.05
CA SER A 59 16.01 -0.26 -7.33
C SER A 59 15.73 1.00 -8.12
N ALA A 60 16.76 1.61 -8.72
CA ALA A 60 16.61 2.79 -9.58
C ALA A 60 15.75 2.49 -10.83
N LYS A 61 15.97 1.32 -11.49
CA LYS A 61 15.15 0.89 -12.62
C LYS A 61 13.68 0.75 -12.21
N MET A 62 13.41 0.02 -11.12
CA MET A 62 12.06 -0.17 -10.61
C MET A 62 11.39 1.15 -10.23
N LEU A 63 12.11 2.07 -9.58
CA LEU A 63 11.59 3.40 -9.25
C LEU A 63 11.27 4.21 -10.50
N LYS A 64 12.12 4.21 -11.53
CA LYS A 64 11.82 4.86 -12.82
C LYS A 64 10.53 4.30 -13.44
N GLU A 65 10.39 2.98 -13.49
CA GLU A 65 9.18 2.32 -14.01
C GLU A 65 7.92 2.71 -13.21
N ALA A 66 8.02 2.77 -11.88
CA ALA A 66 6.93 3.24 -11.02
C ALA A 66 6.60 4.73 -11.24
N LEU A 67 7.59 5.59 -11.49
CA LEU A 67 7.38 7.01 -11.82
C LEU A 67 6.67 7.18 -13.17
N ILE A 68 7.07 6.43 -14.20
CA ILE A 68 6.38 6.41 -15.50
C ILE A 68 4.94 5.95 -15.33
N TRP A 69 4.71 4.85 -14.62
CA TRP A 69 3.37 4.36 -14.33
C TRP A 69 2.51 5.42 -13.62
N ARG A 70 3.08 6.17 -12.66
CA ARG A 70 2.35 7.25 -11.96
C ARG A 70 2.02 8.42 -12.87
N LEU A 71 2.86 8.76 -13.83
CA LEU A 71 2.57 9.78 -14.85
C LEU A 71 1.39 9.37 -15.74
N GLU A 72 1.36 8.11 -16.16
CA GLU A 72 0.33 7.58 -17.05
C GLU A 72 -1.01 7.39 -16.31
N ASN A 73 -0.99 6.84 -15.11
CA ASN A 73 -2.20 6.47 -14.36
C ASN A 73 -2.69 7.52 -13.38
N LYS A 74 -1.87 8.52 -13.05
CA LYS A 74 -2.19 9.66 -12.15
C LYS A 74 -2.95 9.23 -10.88
N PRO A 75 -2.44 8.28 -10.09
CA PRO A 75 -3.16 7.66 -8.98
C PRO A 75 -3.63 8.68 -7.93
N ASN A 76 -2.84 9.71 -7.66
CA ASN A 76 -3.16 10.81 -6.75
C ASN A 76 -4.23 11.80 -7.29
N MET A 77 -4.66 11.64 -8.54
CA MET A 77 -5.71 12.46 -9.17
C MET A 77 -7.06 11.74 -9.25
N ILE A 78 -7.12 10.47 -8.91
CA ILE A 78 -8.39 9.72 -8.84
C ILE A 78 -9.21 10.31 -7.69
N ARG A 79 -10.49 10.60 -7.95
CA ARG A 79 -11.43 11.14 -6.97
C ARG A 79 -12.57 10.17 -6.70
N TRP A 80 -13.24 10.36 -5.56
CA TRP A 80 -14.37 9.53 -5.18
C TRP A 80 -15.43 9.43 -6.27
N ASP A 81 -15.78 10.54 -6.90
CA ASP A 81 -16.82 10.57 -7.93
C ASP A 81 -16.46 9.74 -9.18
N ASP A 82 -15.18 9.50 -9.42
CA ASP A 82 -14.69 8.62 -10.51
C ASP A 82 -14.96 7.14 -10.23
N ILE A 83 -15.06 6.74 -8.93
CA ILE A 83 -15.04 5.33 -8.50
C ILE A 83 -16.18 4.96 -7.52
N ALA A 84 -17.07 5.88 -7.19
CA ALA A 84 -18.11 5.70 -6.17
C ALA A 84 -18.99 4.46 -6.43
N LYS A 85 -19.34 4.22 -7.69
CA LYS A 85 -20.15 3.03 -8.10
C LYS A 85 -19.45 1.69 -7.81
N GLN A 86 -18.13 1.64 -7.92
CA GLN A 86 -17.36 0.44 -7.62
C GLN A 86 -17.30 0.14 -6.11
N ALA A 87 -17.42 1.19 -5.29
CA ALA A 87 -17.43 1.09 -3.84
C ALA A 87 -18.78 0.63 -3.28
N GLU A 88 -19.88 0.91 -3.99
CA GLU A 88 -21.24 0.70 -3.51
C GLU A 88 -21.51 -0.72 -2.94
N PRO A 89 -21.04 -1.81 -3.55
CA PRO A 89 -21.25 -3.15 -3.02
C PRO A 89 -20.48 -3.48 -1.73
N GLY A 90 -19.54 -2.62 -1.30
CA GLY A 90 -18.69 -2.91 -0.15
C GLY A 90 -17.69 -4.06 -0.37
N LYS A 91 -17.37 -4.38 -1.63
CA LYS A 91 -16.42 -5.46 -1.97
C LYS A 91 -14.98 -5.15 -1.55
N VAL A 92 -14.58 -3.90 -1.66
CA VAL A 92 -13.28 -3.39 -1.19
C VAL A 92 -13.53 -2.06 -0.49
N TYR A 93 -12.97 -1.88 0.69
CA TYR A 93 -13.05 -0.60 1.41
C TYR A 93 -11.92 -0.43 2.41
N LYS A 94 -11.54 0.82 2.65
CA LYS A 94 -10.63 1.19 3.74
C LYS A 94 -11.43 1.21 5.05
N ALA A 95 -11.04 0.42 6.04
CA ALA A 95 -11.66 0.43 7.36
C ALA A 95 -11.51 1.81 8.04
N ASN A 96 -12.32 2.07 9.06
CA ASN A 96 -12.24 3.29 9.86
C ASN A 96 -11.38 3.15 11.12
N TYR A 97 -10.65 2.05 11.21
CA TYR A 97 -9.73 1.74 12.30
C TYR A 97 -8.36 1.31 11.75
N PHE A 98 -7.39 1.31 12.64
CA PHE A 98 -6.04 0.81 12.41
C PHE A 98 -5.83 -0.48 13.18
N ASP A 99 -4.87 -1.27 12.78
CA ASP A 99 -4.42 -2.34 13.64
C ASP A 99 -3.60 -1.79 14.84
N LYS A 100 -3.24 -2.65 15.78
CA LYS A 100 -2.49 -2.25 17.00
C LYS A 100 -1.10 -1.69 16.71
N TYR A 101 -0.59 -1.85 15.48
CA TYR A 101 0.70 -1.28 15.03
C TYR A 101 0.53 0.03 14.24
N GLY A 102 -0.69 0.58 14.18
CA GLY A 102 -1.00 1.82 13.47
C GLY A 102 -1.02 1.69 11.96
N ARG A 103 -1.14 0.46 11.42
CA ARG A 103 -1.31 0.22 10.00
C ARG A 103 -2.76 0.43 9.59
N THR A 104 -2.99 1.06 8.45
CA THR A 104 -4.32 1.15 7.84
C THR A 104 -4.79 -0.24 7.40
N VAL A 105 -6.10 -0.47 7.47
CA VAL A 105 -6.72 -1.75 7.13
C VAL A 105 -7.54 -1.60 5.86
N LEU A 106 -7.24 -2.42 4.86
CA LEU A 106 -8.01 -2.52 3.63
C LEU A 106 -8.77 -3.85 3.64
N VAL A 107 -10.09 -3.75 3.76
CA VAL A 107 -10.98 -4.92 3.77
C VAL A 107 -11.34 -5.30 2.34
N MET A 108 -11.34 -6.59 2.05
CA MET A 108 -11.71 -7.16 0.76
C MET A 108 -12.65 -8.34 0.96
N LYS A 109 -13.78 -8.35 0.24
CA LYS A 109 -14.80 -9.41 0.26
C LYS A 109 -14.94 -10.02 -1.14
N PRO A 110 -14.05 -10.92 -1.54
CA PRO A 110 -14.04 -11.49 -2.88
C PRO A 110 -15.31 -12.29 -3.23
N GLY A 111 -16.08 -12.78 -2.23
CA GLY A 111 -17.37 -13.42 -2.44
C GLY A 111 -18.43 -12.51 -3.05
N ILE A 112 -18.33 -11.20 -2.87
CA ILE A 112 -19.27 -10.23 -3.46
C ILE A 112 -19.02 -10.16 -4.98
N PRO A 113 -20.06 -10.31 -5.84
CA PRO A 113 -19.94 -10.18 -7.28
C PRO A 113 -19.35 -8.82 -7.69
N ASN A 114 -18.60 -8.81 -8.78
CA ASN A 114 -18.05 -7.58 -9.34
C ASN A 114 -18.30 -7.52 -10.86
N PRO A 115 -19.27 -6.71 -11.31
CA PRO A 115 -19.62 -6.60 -12.73
C PRO A 115 -18.67 -5.71 -13.53
N TYR A 116 -17.72 -5.04 -12.86
CA TYR A 116 -16.85 -4.06 -13.49
C TYR A 116 -15.66 -4.72 -14.20
N SER A 117 -15.15 -4.04 -15.24
CA SER A 117 -13.93 -4.45 -15.93
C SER A 117 -12.72 -4.53 -15.00
N VAL A 118 -11.70 -5.30 -15.40
CA VAL A 118 -10.44 -5.40 -14.62
C VAL A 118 -9.81 -4.01 -14.40
N GLU A 119 -9.85 -3.16 -15.42
CA GLU A 119 -9.32 -1.80 -15.35
C GLU A 119 -10.03 -0.96 -14.27
N MET A 120 -11.38 -0.99 -14.25
CA MET A 120 -12.15 -0.28 -13.24
C MET A 120 -11.90 -0.82 -11.82
N GLN A 121 -11.76 -2.15 -11.69
CA GLN A 121 -11.41 -2.77 -10.42
C GLN A 121 -10.02 -2.33 -9.93
N MET A 122 -9.04 -2.27 -10.84
CA MET A 122 -7.69 -1.77 -10.51
C MET A 122 -7.70 -0.29 -10.17
N ARG A 123 -8.43 0.54 -10.91
CA ARG A 123 -8.56 1.97 -10.63
C ARG A 123 -9.14 2.22 -9.23
N TYR A 124 -10.17 1.46 -8.84
CA TYR A 124 -10.73 1.53 -7.49
C TYR A 124 -9.75 1.04 -6.41
N LEU A 125 -9.05 -0.06 -6.64
CA LEU A 125 -8.02 -0.55 -5.71
C LEU A 125 -6.91 0.49 -5.53
N ILE A 126 -6.44 1.12 -6.61
CA ILE A 126 -5.43 2.19 -6.56
C ILE A 126 -5.93 3.34 -5.68
N TYR A 127 -7.17 3.79 -5.88
CA TYR A 127 -7.77 4.83 -5.05
C TYR A 127 -7.78 4.46 -3.57
N CYS A 128 -8.20 3.24 -3.23
CA CYS A 128 -8.19 2.76 -1.84
C CYS A 128 -6.77 2.71 -1.26
N MET A 129 -5.78 2.31 -2.05
CA MET A 129 -4.37 2.27 -1.62
C MET A 129 -3.80 3.66 -1.38
N GLU A 130 -4.02 4.62 -2.29
CA GLU A 130 -3.54 6.01 -2.13
C GLU A 130 -4.15 6.65 -0.87
N ASN A 131 -5.46 6.48 -0.65
CA ASN A 131 -6.13 6.96 0.58
C ASN A 131 -5.63 6.23 1.84
N SER A 132 -5.30 4.95 1.75
CA SER A 132 -4.72 4.22 2.88
C SER A 132 -3.30 4.70 3.21
N ILE A 133 -2.51 5.05 2.20
CA ILE A 133 -1.15 5.57 2.37
C ILE A 133 -1.19 6.99 2.97
N LEU A 134 -2.14 7.82 2.55
CA LEU A 134 -2.30 9.17 3.08
C LEU A 134 -2.65 9.19 4.57
N ASP A 135 -3.42 8.20 5.04
CA ASP A 135 -3.84 8.07 6.45
C ASP A 135 -2.79 7.40 7.36
N LEU A 136 -1.68 6.91 6.80
CA LEU A 136 -0.64 6.28 7.61
C LEU A 136 -0.05 7.29 8.60
N LYS A 137 0.10 6.86 9.85
CA LYS A 137 0.73 7.66 10.89
C LYS A 137 2.21 7.85 10.62
N SER A 138 2.80 8.90 11.20
CA SER A 138 4.24 9.14 11.10
C SER A 138 5.05 7.90 11.49
N GLY A 139 6.02 7.54 10.65
CA GLY A 139 6.86 6.36 10.83
C GLY A 139 6.22 5.01 10.48
N GLN A 140 4.93 4.98 10.10
CA GLN A 140 4.27 3.76 9.61
C GLN A 140 4.21 3.75 8.09
N GLU A 141 4.79 2.74 7.46
CA GLU A 141 4.85 2.63 5.99
C GLU A 141 3.87 1.60 5.40
N GLN A 142 3.25 0.78 6.24
CA GLN A 142 2.57 -0.44 5.82
C GLN A 142 1.08 -0.41 6.11
N MET A 143 0.34 -1.17 5.32
CA MET A 143 -1.08 -1.47 5.51
C MET A 143 -1.31 -2.97 5.70
N VAL A 144 -2.47 -3.32 6.24
CA VAL A 144 -2.97 -4.70 6.34
C VAL A 144 -4.08 -4.90 5.32
N TRP A 145 -4.05 -6.01 4.59
CA TRP A 145 -5.18 -6.48 3.80
C TRP A 145 -5.91 -7.56 4.57
N LEU A 146 -7.18 -7.34 4.86
CA LEU A 146 -8.06 -8.25 5.57
C LEU A 146 -9.09 -8.78 4.59
N ILE A 147 -8.99 -10.06 4.22
CA ILE A 147 -9.72 -10.67 3.11
C ILE A 147 -10.70 -11.69 3.65
N ASP A 148 -11.99 -11.35 3.57
CA ASP A 148 -13.10 -12.21 4.00
C ASP A 148 -13.53 -13.13 2.86
N PHE A 149 -13.42 -14.42 3.07
CA PHE A 149 -13.81 -15.44 2.08
C PHE A 149 -15.26 -15.91 2.19
N GLU A 150 -16.11 -15.23 2.96
CA GLU A 150 -17.53 -15.54 3.00
C GLU A 150 -18.15 -15.45 1.61
N GLY A 151 -18.93 -16.48 1.23
CA GLY A 151 -19.57 -16.58 -0.09
C GLY A 151 -18.63 -16.77 -1.28
N TRP A 152 -17.31 -16.89 -1.05
CA TRP A 152 -16.33 -17.09 -2.12
C TRP A 152 -16.46 -18.47 -2.76
N ASN A 153 -16.33 -18.51 -4.06
CA ASN A 153 -16.20 -19.74 -4.87
C ASN A 153 -15.20 -19.50 -6.03
N MET A 154 -14.88 -20.55 -6.79
CA MET A 154 -13.89 -20.48 -7.88
C MET A 154 -14.22 -19.46 -8.97
N SER A 155 -15.49 -19.09 -9.15
CA SER A 155 -15.91 -18.06 -10.13
C SER A 155 -15.82 -16.62 -9.58
N SER A 156 -15.64 -16.46 -8.26
CA SER A 156 -15.64 -15.14 -7.59
C SER A 156 -14.39 -14.32 -7.88
N ILE A 157 -13.27 -14.96 -8.22
CA ILE A 157 -12.01 -14.27 -8.50
C ILE A 157 -11.45 -14.71 -9.85
N SER A 158 -11.13 -13.73 -10.68
CA SER A 158 -10.36 -13.94 -11.90
C SER A 158 -8.85 -14.03 -11.59
N VAL A 159 -8.19 -15.08 -12.09
CA VAL A 159 -6.72 -15.20 -12.06
C VAL A 159 -6.06 -13.95 -12.69
N LYS A 160 -6.70 -13.37 -13.74
CA LYS A 160 -6.23 -12.14 -14.37
C LYS A 160 -6.23 -10.97 -13.37
N VAL A 161 -7.34 -10.73 -12.66
CA VAL A 161 -7.43 -9.67 -11.63
C VAL A 161 -6.39 -9.88 -10.55
N THR A 162 -6.24 -11.10 -10.06
CA THR A 162 -5.26 -11.41 -9.00
C THR A 162 -3.84 -11.16 -9.46
N ARG A 163 -3.50 -11.51 -10.70
CA ARG A 163 -2.17 -11.25 -11.28
C ARG A 163 -1.90 -9.75 -11.40
N GLU A 164 -2.86 -8.98 -11.92
CA GLU A 164 -2.71 -7.52 -12.06
C GLU A 164 -2.60 -6.85 -10.69
N THR A 165 -3.39 -7.29 -9.69
CA THR A 165 -3.27 -6.82 -8.30
C THR A 165 -1.89 -7.11 -7.71
N ALA A 166 -1.39 -8.33 -7.89
CA ALA A 166 -0.05 -8.70 -7.39
C ALA A 166 1.05 -7.87 -8.06
N ARG A 167 0.97 -7.69 -9.38
CA ARG A 167 1.90 -6.86 -10.14
C ARG A 167 1.89 -5.40 -9.70
N LEU A 168 0.69 -4.81 -9.62
CA LEU A 168 0.51 -3.44 -9.12
C LEU A 168 1.16 -3.26 -7.75
N LEU A 169 0.86 -4.16 -6.81
CA LEU A 169 1.39 -4.09 -5.45
C LEU A 169 2.92 -4.19 -5.43
N GLN A 170 3.48 -5.12 -6.18
CA GLN A 170 4.91 -5.41 -6.16
C GLN A 170 5.74 -4.37 -6.92
N ASP A 171 5.24 -3.86 -8.04
CA ASP A 171 6.00 -2.98 -8.92
C ASP A 171 5.81 -1.49 -8.59
N CYS A 172 4.58 -1.09 -8.20
CA CYS A 172 4.23 0.31 -7.99
C CYS A 172 4.12 0.72 -6.51
N TYR A 173 3.89 -0.25 -5.61
CA TYR A 173 3.71 -0.01 -4.16
C TYR A 173 4.63 -0.91 -3.31
N PRO A 174 5.96 -0.92 -3.57
CA PRO A 174 6.87 -1.79 -2.85
C PRO A 174 6.83 -1.52 -1.34
N GLU A 175 6.89 -2.62 -0.56
CA GLU A 175 6.91 -2.64 0.91
C GLU A 175 5.70 -1.98 1.59
N ARG A 176 4.63 -1.64 0.85
CA ARG A 176 3.38 -1.11 1.42
C ARG A 176 2.49 -2.17 2.05
N LEU A 177 2.57 -3.43 1.61
CA LEU A 177 1.90 -4.55 2.28
C LEU A 177 2.71 -4.99 3.51
N GLY A 178 2.14 -4.85 4.70
CA GLY A 178 2.69 -5.39 5.94
C GLY A 178 2.23 -6.82 6.21
N LEU A 179 0.93 -7.07 5.99
CA LEU A 179 0.30 -8.37 6.22
C LEU A 179 -0.94 -8.49 5.33
N ALA A 180 -1.20 -9.69 4.81
CA ALA A 180 -2.46 -10.08 4.21
C ALA A 180 -3.05 -11.24 5.02
N ILE A 181 -4.24 -11.05 5.57
CA ILE A 181 -4.98 -12.06 6.32
C ILE A 181 -6.07 -12.61 5.42
N LEU A 182 -5.99 -13.90 5.13
CA LEU A 182 -7.01 -14.67 4.42
C LEU A 182 -7.91 -15.29 5.49
N TYR A 183 -9.08 -14.68 5.72
CA TYR A 183 -10.00 -15.09 6.77
C TYR A 183 -11.02 -16.08 6.23
N ASN A 184 -11.08 -17.25 6.88
CA ASN A 184 -12.01 -18.34 6.57
C ASN A 184 -12.01 -18.78 5.08
N PRO A 185 -10.85 -18.97 4.43
CA PRO A 185 -10.83 -19.46 3.06
C PRO A 185 -11.34 -20.91 3.00
N PRO A 186 -12.21 -21.25 2.04
CA PRO A 186 -12.70 -22.63 1.90
C PRO A 186 -11.57 -23.56 1.41
N LYS A 187 -11.66 -24.85 1.68
CA LYS A 187 -10.63 -25.84 1.29
C LYS A 187 -10.29 -25.78 -0.19
N VAL A 188 -11.28 -25.53 -1.07
CA VAL A 188 -11.05 -25.40 -2.51
C VAL A 188 -10.14 -24.22 -2.86
N PHE A 189 -9.98 -23.23 -1.98
CA PHE A 189 -9.05 -22.12 -2.17
C PHE A 189 -7.58 -22.57 -2.22
N GLU A 190 -7.22 -23.69 -1.64
CA GLU A 190 -5.86 -24.23 -1.72
C GLU A 190 -5.42 -24.44 -3.17
N SER A 191 -6.30 -24.97 -4.01
CA SER A 191 -6.03 -25.14 -5.46
C SER A 191 -5.84 -23.79 -6.15
N PHE A 192 -6.66 -22.78 -5.83
CA PHE A 192 -6.50 -21.43 -6.34
C PHE A 192 -5.19 -20.78 -5.84
N TRP A 193 -4.84 -20.99 -4.58
CA TRP A 193 -3.59 -20.48 -4.00
C TRP A 193 -2.35 -21.01 -4.71
N ILE A 194 -2.35 -22.30 -5.09
CA ILE A 194 -1.26 -22.90 -5.89
C ILE A 194 -1.09 -22.15 -7.22
N LEU A 195 -2.20 -21.74 -7.87
CA LEU A 195 -2.18 -20.98 -9.12
C LEU A 195 -1.70 -19.53 -8.94
N VAL A 196 -1.98 -18.93 -7.80
CA VAL A 196 -1.67 -17.51 -7.52
C VAL A 196 -0.27 -17.31 -6.97
N LYS A 197 0.19 -18.22 -6.11
CA LYS A 197 1.48 -18.13 -5.43
C LYS A 197 2.68 -17.83 -6.35
N PRO A 198 2.78 -18.36 -7.58
CA PRO A 198 3.86 -18.02 -8.50
C PRO A 198 3.91 -16.56 -8.96
N PHE A 199 2.79 -15.82 -8.85
CA PHE A 199 2.76 -14.38 -9.19
C PHE A 199 3.26 -13.49 -8.05
N LEU A 200 3.44 -14.07 -6.85
CA LEU A 200 3.88 -13.35 -5.67
C LEU A 200 5.39 -13.54 -5.45
N GLU A 201 6.08 -12.44 -5.23
CA GLU A 201 7.47 -12.49 -4.76
C GLU A 201 7.55 -13.18 -3.38
N LYS A 202 8.69 -13.82 -3.10
CA LYS A 202 8.94 -14.55 -1.85
C LYS A 202 8.66 -13.69 -0.60
N ARG A 203 8.93 -12.40 -0.66
CA ARG A 203 8.66 -11.45 0.42
C ARG A 203 7.15 -11.23 0.61
N THR A 204 6.39 -11.17 -0.48
CA THR A 204 4.94 -10.95 -0.44
C THR A 204 4.19 -12.15 0.12
N TYR A 205 4.46 -13.37 -0.37
CA TYR A 205 3.73 -14.52 0.14
C TYR A 205 4.07 -14.88 1.59
N LYS A 206 5.25 -14.50 2.10
CA LYS A 206 5.59 -14.64 3.53
C LYS A 206 4.75 -13.73 4.44
N LYS A 207 4.16 -12.68 3.89
CA LYS A 207 3.25 -11.76 4.58
C LYS A 207 1.80 -12.24 4.56
N VAL A 208 1.50 -13.41 3.98
CA VAL A 208 0.14 -13.97 3.93
C VAL A 208 -0.06 -14.92 5.10
N LYS A 209 -1.17 -14.74 5.81
CA LYS A 209 -1.62 -15.59 6.91
C LYS A 209 -3.03 -16.09 6.62
N PHE A 210 -3.26 -17.36 6.94
CA PHE A 210 -4.58 -17.99 6.91
C PHE A 210 -5.12 -17.99 8.34
N VAL A 211 -6.37 -17.55 8.49
CA VAL A 211 -7.06 -17.52 9.78
C VAL A 211 -8.41 -18.19 9.62
N TYR A 212 -8.71 -19.12 10.51
CA TYR A 212 -9.96 -19.88 10.51
C TYR A 212 -10.76 -19.63 11.80
N PRO A 213 -12.09 -19.35 11.70
CA PRO A 213 -12.92 -19.04 12.88
C PRO A 213 -12.94 -20.14 13.94
N ASN A 214 -12.78 -21.41 13.53
CA ASN A 214 -12.85 -22.57 14.40
C ASN A 214 -11.46 -23.05 14.88
N ASP A 215 -10.41 -22.30 14.61
CA ASP A 215 -9.03 -22.62 14.99
C ASP A 215 -8.51 -21.54 15.95
N VAL A 216 -8.42 -21.90 17.23
CA VAL A 216 -8.01 -20.99 18.32
C VAL A 216 -6.61 -20.41 18.09
N ASP A 217 -5.68 -21.20 17.54
CA ASP A 217 -4.31 -20.76 17.32
C ASP A 217 -4.24 -19.68 16.21
N THR A 218 -5.04 -19.83 15.15
CA THR A 218 -5.10 -18.84 14.09
C THR A 218 -5.96 -17.63 14.47
N GLN A 219 -7.03 -17.81 15.24
CA GLN A 219 -7.86 -16.71 15.78
C GLN A 219 -7.05 -15.76 16.68
N LYS A 220 -6.11 -16.27 17.43
CA LYS A 220 -5.22 -15.45 18.24
C LYS A 220 -4.47 -14.39 17.42
N VAL A 221 -4.24 -14.65 16.14
CA VAL A 221 -3.65 -13.63 15.22
C VAL A 221 -4.53 -12.39 15.13
N MET A 222 -5.87 -12.55 15.16
CA MET A 222 -6.80 -11.41 15.10
C MET A 222 -6.76 -10.62 16.41
N GLU A 223 -6.78 -11.31 17.55
CA GLU A 223 -6.68 -10.69 18.87
C GLU A 223 -5.36 -9.95 19.08
N ASP A 224 -4.25 -10.51 18.60
CA ASP A 224 -2.93 -9.89 18.70
C ASP A 224 -2.81 -8.61 17.84
N LEU A 225 -3.55 -8.54 16.73
CA LEU A 225 -3.45 -7.47 15.75
C LEU A 225 -4.50 -6.39 15.90
N PHE A 226 -5.72 -6.72 16.32
CA PHE A 226 -6.84 -5.79 16.29
C PHE A 226 -7.44 -5.53 17.68
N ASP A 227 -8.02 -4.36 17.82
CA ASP A 227 -8.96 -4.04 18.88
C ASP A 227 -10.29 -4.74 18.56
N MET A 228 -10.62 -5.80 19.32
CA MET A 228 -11.79 -6.64 19.05
C MET A 228 -13.12 -5.89 19.20
N GLU A 229 -13.15 -4.77 19.93
CA GLU A 229 -14.35 -3.92 20.02
C GLU A 229 -14.64 -3.15 18.73
N LYS A 230 -13.60 -2.92 17.91
CA LYS A 230 -13.70 -2.16 16.64
C LYS A 230 -13.70 -3.06 15.41
N LEU A 231 -13.21 -4.29 15.55
CA LEU A 231 -13.14 -5.25 14.47
C LEU A 231 -14.55 -5.76 14.13
N GLU A 232 -14.87 -5.86 12.84
CA GLU A 232 -16.14 -6.38 12.35
C GLU A 232 -16.38 -7.84 12.83
N SER A 233 -17.64 -8.15 13.14
CA SER A 233 -18.05 -9.49 13.63
C SER A 233 -17.76 -10.60 12.61
N CYS A 234 -17.77 -10.31 11.31
CA CYS A 234 -17.40 -11.27 10.27
C CYS A 234 -15.93 -11.74 10.38
N PHE A 235 -15.08 -11.00 11.07
CA PHE A 235 -13.69 -11.35 11.38
C PHE A 235 -13.48 -11.80 12.84
N GLY A 236 -14.56 -12.12 13.56
CA GLY A 236 -14.52 -12.53 14.96
C GLY A 236 -14.48 -11.39 15.96
N GLY A 237 -14.60 -10.14 15.53
CA GLY A 237 -14.71 -8.98 16.39
C GLY A 237 -16.13 -8.76 16.96
N LYS A 238 -16.32 -7.65 17.68
CA LYS A 238 -17.60 -7.31 18.33
C LYS A 238 -18.40 -6.24 17.59
N TRP A 239 -17.84 -5.61 16.57
CA TRP A 239 -18.53 -4.61 15.77
C TRP A 239 -19.52 -5.28 14.81
N THR A 240 -20.83 -5.10 15.07
CA THR A 240 -21.91 -5.80 14.37
C THR A 240 -22.51 -5.05 13.20
N HIS A 241 -22.06 -3.83 12.94
CA HIS A 241 -22.59 -3.03 11.83
C HIS A 241 -21.94 -3.45 10.52
N ASP A 242 -22.78 -3.64 9.51
CA ASP A 242 -22.33 -3.90 8.14
C ASP A 242 -21.69 -2.66 7.51
N PHE A 243 -21.09 -2.87 6.33
CA PHE A 243 -20.57 -1.78 5.51
C PHE A 243 -21.69 -0.79 5.16
N ASP A 244 -21.55 0.45 5.63
CA ASP A 244 -22.45 1.57 5.29
C ASP A 244 -21.81 2.43 4.21
N TYR A 245 -22.37 2.33 3.00
CA TYR A 245 -21.91 3.09 1.84
C TYR A 245 -21.99 4.60 2.02
N VAL A 246 -23.03 5.12 2.69
CA VAL A 246 -23.22 6.57 2.87
C VAL A 246 -22.13 7.14 3.77
N THR A 247 -21.92 6.51 4.92
CA THR A 247 -20.86 6.90 5.85
C THR A 247 -19.47 6.75 5.20
N TYR A 248 -19.24 5.65 4.46
CA TYR A 248 -18.00 5.43 3.73
C TYR A 248 -17.76 6.49 2.67
N SER A 249 -18.78 6.81 1.88
CA SER A 249 -18.74 7.84 0.82
C SER A 249 -18.35 9.22 1.39
N ASN A 250 -18.96 9.63 2.50
CA ASN A 250 -18.64 10.91 3.14
C ASN A 250 -17.17 10.95 3.59
N ARG A 251 -16.69 9.88 4.22
CA ARG A 251 -15.30 9.77 4.67
C ARG A 251 -14.32 9.81 3.50
N MET A 252 -14.64 9.15 2.38
CA MET A 252 -13.77 9.14 1.20
C MET A 252 -13.72 10.50 0.49
N ARG A 253 -14.82 11.26 0.48
CA ARG A 253 -14.82 12.65 0.01
C ARG A 253 -13.95 13.58 0.86
N GLU A 254 -13.93 13.37 2.18
CA GLU A 254 -12.97 14.09 3.04
C GLU A 254 -11.52 13.67 2.71
N GLY A 255 -11.28 12.40 2.45
CA GLY A 255 -9.98 11.92 1.96
C GLY A 255 -9.53 12.59 0.66
N ASP A 256 -10.47 12.86 -0.26
CA ASP A 256 -10.19 13.58 -1.51
C ASP A 256 -9.72 15.02 -1.27
N LYS A 257 -10.30 15.71 -0.28
CA LYS A 257 -9.85 17.06 0.11
C LYS A 257 -8.42 16.98 0.66
N MET A 258 -8.16 16.06 1.59
CA MET A 258 -6.82 15.85 2.14
C MET A 258 -5.79 15.51 1.04
N MET A 259 -6.17 14.66 0.07
CA MET A 259 -5.30 14.32 -1.07
C MET A 259 -5.02 15.55 -1.94
N THR A 260 -6.02 16.40 -2.16
CA THR A 260 -5.86 17.63 -2.94
C THR A 260 -4.90 18.58 -2.24
N ASP A 261 -5.08 18.82 -0.94
CA ASP A 261 -4.21 19.67 -0.14
C ASP A 261 -2.77 19.13 -0.10
N PHE A 262 -2.63 17.80 0.02
CA PHE A 262 -1.35 17.12 -0.03
C PHE A 262 -0.62 17.33 -1.38
N VAL A 263 -1.34 17.18 -2.49
CA VAL A 263 -0.79 17.38 -3.84
C VAL A 263 -0.38 18.84 -4.06
N ILE A 264 -1.20 19.80 -3.62
CA ILE A 264 -0.92 21.23 -3.78
C ILE A 264 0.25 21.67 -2.89
N SER A 265 0.32 21.19 -1.65
CA SER A 265 1.37 21.58 -0.70
C SER A 265 2.75 21.04 -1.07
N GLY A 266 2.81 19.95 -1.86
CA GLY A 266 4.06 19.23 -2.12
C GLY A 266 4.73 18.66 -0.86
N ALA A 267 4.01 18.60 0.24
CA ALA A 267 4.53 18.11 1.53
C ALA A 267 4.96 16.64 1.44
N PRO A 268 5.93 16.18 2.25
CA PRO A 268 6.23 14.76 2.35
C PRO A 268 5.03 14.01 2.95
N LEU A 269 4.87 12.75 2.55
CA LEU A 269 3.85 11.89 3.16
C LEU A 269 4.08 11.79 4.68
N PRO A 270 3.01 11.75 5.50
CA PRO A 270 3.15 11.55 6.95
C PRO A 270 3.97 10.29 7.29
N SER A 271 3.82 9.22 6.51
CA SER A 271 4.60 8.00 6.62
C SER A 271 6.10 8.17 6.36
N ASP A 272 6.49 9.22 5.63
CA ASP A 272 7.88 9.49 5.24
C ASP A 272 8.58 10.47 6.19
N GLN A 273 7.86 10.99 7.18
CA GLN A 273 8.42 11.82 8.25
C GLN A 273 9.13 10.93 9.28
N PHE A 274 10.27 10.38 8.88
CA PHE A 274 11.17 9.69 9.79
C PHE A 274 12.06 10.73 10.46
N GLN A 275 11.91 10.94 11.76
CA GLN A 275 12.94 11.61 12.56
C GLN A 275 14.13 10.65 12.67
N LEU A 276 15.11 10.83 11.80
CA LEU A 276 16.46 10.47 12.14
C LEU A 276 16.83 11.38 13.31
N SER A 277 16.92 10.82 14.52
CA SER A 277 17.55 11.48 15.64
C SER A 277 19.03 11.65 15.27
N THR A 278 19.36 12.82 14.74
CA THR A 278 20.71 13.35 14.67
C THR A 278 20.69 14.65 15.46
N ASP A 279 21.50 14.65 16.51
CA ASP A 279 21.88 15.87 17.20
C ASP A 279 22.36 16.93 16.20
N GLU A 280 21.82 18.12 16.43
CA GLU A 280 22.25 19.49 16.05
C GLU A 280 23.08 19.73 14.77
N THR A 281 22.60 20.53 13.86
CA THR A 281 22.94 21.97 13.78
C THR A 281 22.16 22.65 12.64
N THR A 282 21.65 23.82 12.96
CA THR A 282 20.94 24.82 12.16
C THR A 282 21.69 25.28 10.91
N SER A 283 20.95 25.42 9.79
CA SER A 283 21.16 26.59 8.90
C SER A 283 19.91 26.88 8.07
N ASN A 284 19.41 28.11 8.22
CA ASN A 284 18.34 28.73 7.46
C ASN A 284 18.68 28.86 6.00
N PHE A 285 17.78 28.42 5.12
CA PHE A 285 17.73 28.93 3.76
C PHE A 285 16.28 29.25 3.36
N LYS A 286 16.05 30.55 3.12
CA LYS A 286 14.85 31.08 2.49
C LYS A 286 14.89 30.76 1.01
N THR A 287 13.82 30.20 0.47
CA THR A 287 13.62 30.09 -0.98
C THR A 287 12.36 30.83 -1.38
N SER A 288 12.52 31.79 -2.25
CA SER A 288 11.48 32.55 -2.92
C SER A 288 10.70 31.67 -3.91
N GLN A 289 9.38 31.89 -3.91
CA GLN A 289 8.43 31.29 -4.84
C GLN A 289 8.66 31.79 -6.26
N ASP A 290 8.65 30.87 -7.20
CA ASP A 290 8.29 31.16 -8.58
C ASP A 290 7.35 30.06 -9.11
N THR A 291 6.14 30.48 -9.43
CA THR A 291 5.06 29.65 -9.93
C THR A 291 5.14 29.59 -11.45
N SER A 292 5.43 28.41 -12.00
CA SER A 292 5.07 28.11 -13.39
C SER A 292 4.65 26.65 -13.50
N GLU A 293 3.38 26.45 -13.86
CA GLU A 293 2.79 25.15 -14.17
C GLU A 293 3.46 24.56 -15.41
N ASN A 294 4.34 23.56 -15.22
CA ASN A 294 4.81 22.73 -16.32
C ASN A 294 4.51 21.27 -16.01
N HIS A 295 3.58 20.68 -16.77
CA HIS A 295 3.34 19.26 -16.80
C HIS A 295 4.61 18.51 -17.23
N PRO A 296 5.05 17.46 -16.52
CA PRO A 296 6.25 16.70 -16.87
C PRO A 296 6.03 15.93 -18.18
N ASN A 297 6.96 16.03 -19.10
CA ASN A 297 6.93 15.31 -20.37
C ASN A 297 7.45 13.86 -20.16
N ILE A 298 6.73 12.88 -20.71
CA ILE A 298 7.04 11.44 -20.60
C ILE A 298 8.41 11.11 -21.24
N ASP A 299 8.79 11.86 -22.26
CA ASP A 299 10.02 11.61 -23.04
C ASP A 299 11.31 11.81 -22.23
N ASP A 300 11.30 12.68 -21.22
CA ASP A 300 12.48 12.98 -20.38
C ASP A 300 12.90 11.82 -19.45
N ILE A 301 12.02 10.81 -19.27
CA ILE A 301 12.32 9.63 -18.45
C ILE A 301 12.80 8.46 -19.31
N LYS A 302 12.40 8.41 -20.60
CA LYS A 302 12.75 7.33 -21.52
C LYS A 302 14.13 7.50 -22.19
N GLN A 303 14.68 8.71 -22.22
CA GLN A 303 15.95 9.01 -22.89
C GLN A 303 17.22 8.83 -22.04
N THR A 304 17.12 8.27 -20.86
CA THR A 304 18.25 8.10 -19.93
C THR A 304 18.64 6.62 -19.70
N ASP A 305 18.55 5.79 -20.74
CA ASP A 305 19.18 4.45 -20.77
C ASP A 305 20.50 4.48 -21.57
#